data_19e60111cc8e5b173152f5e0868e38ee
#
_entry.id   19e60111cc8e5b173152f5e0868e38ee
#
_cell.length_a   1.000
_cell.length_b   1.000
_cell.length_c   1.000
_cell.angle_alpha   90.00
_cell.angle_beta   90.00
_cell.angle_gamma   90.00
#
_symmetry.space_group_name_H-M   'P 1'
#
loop_
_entity.id
_entity.type
_entity.pdbx_description
1 polymer ?
#
loop_
_entity_poly.entity_id
_entity_poly.type
_entity_poly.pdbx_seq_one_letter_code
_entity_poly.pdbx_strand_id
1 'polypeptide(L)'
;MDAAQNLSGRRRLSQAELDMIVSAHEKFVTGKQGGRRASLRFMNLSGLDMSFKNLIDADLSASVLEGCRMVRTKLDRASLFGCDLRKADLRQASLVRADLRGACLRGANLGQANLTQADFREGQIAIPHPRKGLDTLRHEMRTGEADEVNFSGATLD
;
A
#
# COMPACT_ATOMS: atom_id res chain seq x y z
N MET A 1 -20.37 -10.01 9.41
CA MET A 1 -19.21 -9.09 9.31
C MET A 1 -18.10 -9.84 8.65
N ASP A 2 -17.64 -9.33 7.54
CA ASP A 2 -16.51 -9.93 6.89
C ASP A 2 -15.19 -9.59 7.63
N ALA A 3 -14.14 -10.34 7.33
CA ALA A 3 -12.85 -10.14 7.97
C ALA A 3 -12.27 -8.73 7.71
N ALA A 4 -12.68 -8.08 6.63
CA ALA A 4 -12.24 -6.74 6.30
C ALA A 4 -12.84 -5.68 7.23
N GLN A 5 -14.02 -5.90 7.76
CA GLN A 5 -14.61 -5.03 8.77
C GLN A 5 -13.97 -5.25 10.14
N ASN A 6 -13.49 -6.47 10.41
CA ASN A 6 -12.76 -6.80 11.63
C ASN A 6 -11.27 -6.36 11.59
N LEU A 7 -10.76 -5.98 10.47
CA LEU A 7 -9.51 -5.21 10.38
C LEU A 7 -9.73 -3.81 10.98
N SER A 8 -10.72 -3.79 11.73
CA SER A 8 -11.09 -3.03 12.89
C SER A 8 -10.84 -1.55 12.78
N GLY A 9 -11.90 -0.85 12.57
CA GLY A 9 -11.94 0.58 12.74
C GLY A 9 -11.19 1.36 11.65
N ARG A 10 -10.72 0.70 10.58
CA ARG A 10 -10.16 1.41 9.44
C ARG A 10 -11.24 2.15 8.70
N ARG A 11 -11.07 3.45 8.63
CA ARG A 11 -11.99 4.30 7.89
C ARG A 11 -11.96 3.93 6.41
N ARG A 12 -13.14 3.70 5.85
CA ARG A 12 -13.32 3.51 4.41
C ARG A 12 -13.33 4.87 3.72
N LEU A 13 -12.44 5.06 2.75
CA LEU A 13 -12.49 6.23 1.87
C LEU A 13 -13.30 5.94 0.63
N SER A 14 -14.00 6.97 0.14
CA SER A 14 -14.56 6.96 -1.21
C SER A 14 -13.46 7.26 -2.23
N GLN A 15 -13.73 6.96 -3.50
CA GLN A 15 -12.82 7.33 -4.59
C GLN A 15 -12.61 8.85 -4.63
N ALA A 16 -13.66 9.64 -4.44
CA ALA A 16 -13.58 11.10 -4.44
C ALA A 16 -12.70 11.65 -3.32
N GLU A 17 -12.83 11.11 -2.11
CA GLU A 17 -11.98 11.48 -0.97
C GLU A 17 -10.51 11.15 -1.26
N LEU A 18 -10.26 9.95 -1.80
CA LEU A 18 -8.90 9.54 -2.16
C LEU A 18 -8.32 10.45 -3.24
N ASP A 19 -9.09 10.79 -4.27
CA ASP A 19 -8.64 11.65 -5.37
C ASP A 19 -8.22 13.03 -4.86
N MET A 20 -8.93 13.59 -3.88
CA MET A 20 -8.56 14.87 -3.27
C MET A 20 -7.22 14.77 -2.52
N ILE A 21 -7.03 13.70 -1.76
CA ILE A 21 -5.79 13.48 -0.99
C ILE A 21 -4.61 13.28 -1.95
N VAL A 22 -4.81 12.48 -2.99
CA VAL A 22 -3.79 12.20 -4.00
C VAL A 22 -3.44 13.46 -4.78
N SER A 23 -4.43 14.26 -5.17
CA SER A 23 -4.19 15.52 -5.87
C SER A 23 -3.34 16.49 -5.04
N ALA A 24 -3.63 16.62 -3.75
CA ALA A 24 -2.82 17.43 -2.83
C ALA A 24 -1.40 16.87 -2.70
N HIS A 25 -1.25 15.55 -2.68
CA HIS A 25 0.07 14.91 -2.62
C HIS A 25 0.88 15.16 -3.89
N GLU A 26 0.26 15.11 -5.05
CA GLU A 26 0.94 15.39 -6.32
C GLU A 26 1.44 16.83 -6.37
N LYS A 27 0.70 17.77 -5.82
CA LYS A 27 1.18 19.15 -5.64
C LYS A 27 2.37 19.21 -4.69
N PHE A 28 2.32 18.47 -3.59
CA PHE A 28 3.43 18.38 -2.65
C PHE A 28 4.71 17.85 -3.31
N VAL A 29 4.62 16.76 -4.06
CA VAL A 29 5.77 16.14 -4.74
C VAL A 29 6.38 17.08 -5.78
N THR A 30 5.55 17.88 -6.45
CA THR A 30 6.01 18.80 -7.50
C THR A 30 6.29 20.21 -6.99
N GLY A 31 6.23 20.44 -5.68
CA GLY A 31 6.53 21.73 -5.06
C GLY A 31 5.51 22.82 -5.34
N LYS A 32 4.30 22.46 -5.72
CA LYS A 32 3.23 23.42 -6.00
C LYS A 32 2.55 23.90 -4.71
N GLN A 33 2.07 25.12 -4.73
CA GLN A 33 1.34 25.70 -3.62
C GLN A 33 0.07 24.90 -3.29
N GLY A 34 -0.22 24.73 -2.01
CA GLY A 34 -1.36 23.95 -1.53
C GLY A 34 -1.11 22.45 -1.50
N GLY A 35 0.13 22.01 -1.77
CA GLY A 35 0.51 20.63 -1.67
C GLY A 35 0.56 20.14 -0.24
N ARG A 36 0.16 18.89 -0.03
CA ARG A 36 0.21 18.23 1.26
C ARG A 36 0.57 16.76 1.08
N ARG A 37 1.57 16.29 1.83
CA ARG A 37 1.96 14.89 1.80
C ARG A 37 0.78 14.01 2.25
N ALA A 38 0.47 12.98 1.45
CA ALA A 38 -0.61 12.06 1.77
C ALA A 38 -0.23 11.19 2.98
N SER A 39 -1.12 11.18 3.98
CA SER A 39 -1.10 10.24 5.07
C SER A 39 -2.36 9.38 4.98
N LEU A 40 -2.20 8.17 4.47
CA LEU A 40 -3.28 7.22 4.24
C LEU A 40 -3.13 5.99 5.15
N ARG A 41 -2.49 6.18 6.30
CA ARG A 41 -2.26 5.12 7.27
C ARG A 41 -3.56 4.58 7.83
N PHE A 42 -3.62 3.26 8.00
CA PHE A 42 -4.77 2.57 8.61
C PHE A 42 -6.11 2.83 7.91
N MET A 43 -6.08 3.15 6.63
CA MET A 43 -7.30 3.35 5.84
C MET A 43 -7.74 2.08 5.14
N ASN A 44 -9.02 1.96 4.87
CA ASN A 44 -9.54 0.95 3.97
C ASN A 44 -9.73 1.57 2.58
N LEU A 45 -8.83 1.22 1.67
CA LEU A 45 -8.80 1.73 0.30
C LEU A 45 -9.15 0.63 -0.72
N SER A 46 -9.64 -0.52 -0.25
CA SER A 46 -9.83 -1.69 -1.12
C SER A 46 -10.67 -1.36 -2.36
N GLY A 47 -10.23 -1.85 -3.50
CA GLY A 47 -10.90 -1.69 -4.79
C GLY A 47 -10.81 -0.30 -5.41
N LEU A 48 -10.13 0.65 -4.78
CA LEU A 48 -10.01 2.01 -5.33
C LEU A 48 -8.95 2.07 -6.44
N ASP A 49 -9.05 3.11 -7.26
CA ASP A 49 -8.16 3.32 -8.40
C ASP A 49 -7.19 4.47 -8.11
N MET A 50 -5.89 4.16 -8.13
CA MET A 50 -4.79 5.11 -8.01
C MET A 50 -3.84 5.02 -9.21
N SER A 51 -4.32 4.45 -10.31
CA SER A 51 -3.49 4.24 -11.50
C SER A 51 -2.97 5.57 -12.06
N PHE A 52 -1.72 5.57 -12.52
CA PHE A 52 -1.02 6.72 -13.09
C PHE A 52 -0.78 7.89 -12.12
N LYS A 53 -1.05 7.71 -10.84
CA LYS A 53 -0.86 8.75 -9.84
C LYS A 53 0.56 8.78 -9.31
N ASN A 54 0.97 9.94 -8.83
CA ASN A 54 2.27 10.13 -8.20
C ASN A 54 2.12 10.11 -6.68
N LEU A 55 2.50 8.98 -6.07
CA LEU A 55 2.47 8.74 -4.64
C LEU A 55 3.87 8.54 -4.06
N ILE A 56 4.87 9.14 -4.69
CA ILE A 56 6.25 9.14 -4.19
C ILE A 56 6.26 9.68 -2.75
N ASP A 57 6.95 9.00 -1.85
CA ASP A 57 7.06 9.34 -0.43
C ASP A 57 5.73 9.35 0.36
N ALA A 58 4.63 8.84 -0.20
CA ALA A 58 3.36 8.74 0.52
C ALA A 58 3.42 7.72 1.65
N ASP A 59 2.62 7.93 2.69
CA ASP A 59 2.48 6.98 3.79
C ASP A 59 1.15 6.24 3.69
N LEU A 60 1.23 4.97 3.32
CA LEU A 60 0.10 4.04 3.20
C LEU A 60 0.16 2.93 4.25
N SER A 61 1.01 3.10 5.27
CA SER A 61 1.29 2.04 6.24
C SER A 61 0.02 1.43 6.83
N ALA A 62 -0.01 0.11 6.91
CA ALA A 62 -1.08 -0.69 7.52
C ALA A 62 -2.45 -0.49 6.90
N SER A 63 -2.52 0.00 5.67
CA SER A 63 -3.79 0.18 4.94
C SER A 63 -4.19 -1.08 4.20
N VAL A 64 -5.49 -1.21 3.97
CA VAL A 64 -6.06 -2.26 3.14
C VAL A 64 -6.12 -1.74 1.70
N LEU A 65 -5.34 -2.36 0.83
CA LEU A 65 -5.22 -2.04 -0.59
C LEU A 65 -5.66 -3.24 -1.45
N GLU A 66 -6.42 -4.15 -0.87
CA GLU A 66 -6.89 -5.34 -1.57
C GLU A 66 -7.68 -4.96 -2.83
N GLY A 67 -7.27 -5.52 -3.97
CA GLY A 67 -7.93 -5.28 -5.24
C GLY A 67 -7.80 -3.86 -5.79
N CYS A 68 -6.95 -3.02 -5.20
CA CYS A 68 -6.70 -1.68 -5.73
C CYS A 68 -6.09 -1.74 -7.12
N ARG A 69 -6.45 -0.78 -7.95
CA ARG A 69 -5.80 -0.55 -9.24
C ARG A 69 -4.71 0.50 -9.08
N MET A 70 -3.47 0.07 -9.32
CA MET A 70 -2.28 0.91 -9.19
C MET A 70 -1.35 0.73 -10.39
N VAL A 71 -1.93 0.59 -11.58
CA VAL A 71 -1.17 0.45 -12.83
C VAL A 71 -0.37 1.73 -13.08
N ARG A 72 0.94 1.59 -13.28
CA ARG A 72 1.87 2.71 -13.53
C ARG A 72 1.86 3.78 -12.42
N THR A 73 1.42 3.43 -11.23
CA THR A 73 1.52 4.33 -10.08
C THR A 73 2.97 4.49 -9.65
N LYS A 74 3.37 5.70 -9.30
CA LYS A 74 4.69 5.96 -8.73
C LYS A 74 4.60 5.86 -7.21
N LEU A 75 5.28 4.88 -6.64
CA LEU A 75 5.31 4.59 -5.21
C LEU A 75 6.75 4.56 -4.67
N ASP A 76 7.66 5.26 -5.36
CA ASP A 76 9.06 5.28 -4.95
C ASP A 76 9.19 5.84 -3.54
N ARG A 77 9.92 5.16 -2.67
CA ARG A 77 10.09 5.48 -1.26
C ARG A 77 8.80 5.59 -0.45
N ALA A 78 7.67 5.16 -1.00
CA ALA A 78 6.42 5.14 -0.24
C ALA A 78 6.49 4.08 0.86
N SER A 79 5.77 4.33 1.96
CA SER A 79 5.59 3.33 3.00
C SER A 79 4.35 2.50 2.71
N LEU A 80 4.56 1.23 2.38
CA LEU A 80 3.54 0.20 2.25
C LEU A 80 3.69 -0.84 3.37
N PHE A 81 4.33 -0.41 4.47
CA PHE A 81 4.59 -1.25 5.63
C PHE A 81 3.29 -1.88 6.15
N GLY A 82 3.26 -3.21 6.18
CA GLY A 82 2.10 -3.95 6.68
C GLY A 82 0.82 -3.79 5.89
N CYS A 83 0.88 -3.33 4.65
CA CYS A 83 -0.29 -3.21 3.80
C CYS A 83 -0.83 -4.57 3.37
N ASP A 84 -2.14 -4.62 3.21
CA ASP A 84 -2.81 -5.73 2.54
C ASP A 84 -2.95 -5.39 1.06
N LEU A 85 -2.04 -5.95 0.25
CA LEU A 85 -2.00 -5.76 -1.21
C LEU A 85 -2.55 -6.96 -1.97
N ARG A 86 -3.33 -7.81 -1.32
CA ARG A 86 -3.89 -8.98 -1.98
C ARG A 86 -4.67 -8.57 -3.22
N LYS A 87 -4.40 -9.25 -4.33
CA LYS A 87 -5.09 -9.03 -5.62
C LYS A 87 -4.96 -7.60 -6.16
N ALA A 88 -4.02 -6.80 -5.66
CA ALA A 88 -3.78 -5.47 -6.19
C ALA A 88 -3.13 -5.54 -7.57
N ASP A 89 -3.49 -4.61 -8.44
CA ASP A 89 -2.92 -4.50 -9.78
C ASP A 89 -1.83 -3.42 -9.78
N LEU A 90 -0.57 -3.86 -9.68
CA LEU A 90 0.62 -3.00 -9.63
C LEU A 90 1.43 -3.11 -10.94
N ARG A 91 0.81 -3.48 -12.03
CA ARG A 91 1.53 -3.61 -13.29
C ARG A 91 2.20 -2.30 -13.67
N GLN A 92 3.49 -2.39 -14.03
CA GLN A 92 4.32 -1.26 -14.45
C GLN A 92 4.44 -0.16 -13.38
N ALA A 93 4.08 -0.42 -12.12
CA ALA A 93 4.28 0.51 -11.03
C ALA A 93 5.76 0.68 -10.71
N SER A 94 6.13 1.85 -10.22
CA SER A 94 7.47 2.10 -9.69
C SER A 94 7.44 2.05 -8.17
N LEU A 95 8.20 1.12 -7.60
CA LEU A 95 8.30 0.88 -6.16
C LEU A 95 9.76 0.95 -5.69
N VAL A 96 10.56 1.79 -6.35
CA VAL A 96 11.98 1.93 -6.03
C VAL A 96 12.14 2.38 -4.58
N ARG A 97 12.87 1.58 -3.78
CA ARG A 97 13.08 1.82 -2.35
C ARG A 97 11.79 1.89 -1.52
N ALA A 98 10.69 1.35 -2.01
CA ALA A 98 9.46 1.29 -1.23
C ALA A 98 9.63 0.36 -0.03
N ASP A 99 8.98 0.70 1.06
CA ASP A 99 8.95 -0.12 2.26
C ASP A 99 7.75 -1.07 2.19
N LEU A 100 8.00 -2.33 1.83
CA LEU A 100 7.01 -3.39 1.73
C LEU A 100 7.13 -4.40 2.88
N ARG A 101 7.83 -4.03 3.96
CA ARG A 101 7.99 -4.92 5.10
C ARG A 101 6.63 -5.30 5.67
N GLY A 102 6.41 -6.59 5.84
CA GLY A 102 5.15 -7.12 6.37
C GLY A 102 3.95 -6.97 5.45
N ALA A 103 4.12 -6.52 4.21
CA ALA A 103 3.01 -6.44 3.25
C ALA A 103 2.59 -7.83 2.76
N CYS A 104 1.30 -8.02 2.58
CA CYS A 104 0.76 -9.23 1.98
C CYS A 104 0.49 -8.98 0.49
N LEU A 105 1.17 -9.73 -0.38
CA LEU A 105 1.11 -9.59 -1.84
C LEU A 105 0.33 -10.70 -2.52
N ARG A 106 -0.35 -11.55 -1.78
CA ARG A 106 -1.02 -12.73 -2.34
C ARG A 106 -1.96 -12.36 -3.49
N GLY A 107 -1.73 -12.96 -4.64
CA GLY A 107 -2.53 -12.70 -5.85
C GLY A 107 -2.29 -11.34 -6.49
N ALA A 108 -1.33 -10.54 -6.00
CA ALA A 108 -1.01 -9.25 -6.61
C ALA A 108 -0.33 -9.43 -7.98
N ASN A 109 -0.59 -8.49 -8.87
CA ASN A 109 0.06 -8.45 -10.17
C ASN A 109 1.12 -7.34 -10.20
N LEU A 110 2.39 -7.73 -10.19
CA LEU A 110 3.55 -6.84 -10.24
C LEU A 110 4.28 -6.95 -11.60
N GLY A 111 3.56 -7.38 -12.63
CA GLY A 111 4.11 -7.50 -13.96
C GLY A 111 4.79 -6.22 -14.43
N GLN A 112 6.06 -6.28 -14.80
CA GLN A 112 6.87 -5.16 -15.27
C GLN A 112 7.03 -4.01 -14.25
N ALA A 113 6.74 -4.25 -12.98
CA ALA A 113 6.98 -3.28 -11.92
C ALA A 113 8.49 -3.13 -11.64
N ASN A 114 8.88 -1.94 -11.21
CA ASN A 114 10.25 -1.68 -10.75
C ASN A 114 10.31 -1.72 -9.22
N LEU A 115 10.92 -2.76 -8.69
CA LEU A 115 11.06 -3.03 -7.26
C LEU A 115 12.52 -2.87 -6.79
N THR A 116 13.33 -2.11 -7.52
CA THR A 116 14.73 -1.88 -7.19
C THR A 116 14.85 -1.39 -5.74
N GLN A 117 15.62 -2.12 -4.94
CA GLN A 117 15.88 -1.81 -3.53
C GLN A 117 14.60 -1.72 -2.65
N ALA A 118 13.48 -2.28 -3.08
CA ALA A 118 12.30 -2.39 -2.23
C ALA A 118 12.58 -3.37 -1.08
N ASP A 119 12.02 -3.08 0.09
CA ASP A 119 12.24 -3.85 1.31
C ASP A 119 11.05 -4.77 1.58
N PHE A 120 11.27 -6.08 1.53
CA PHE A 120 10.26 -7.13 1.72
C PHE A 120 10.41 -7.90 3.02
N ARG A 121 11.21 -7.42 3.97
CA ARG A 121 11.43 -8.14 5.23
C ARG A 121 10.15 -8.23 6.05
N GLU A 122 10.17 -9.07 7.08
CA GLU A 122 9.08 -9.12 8.05
C GLU A 122 8.90 -7.77 8.77
N GLY A 123 7.66 -7.45 9.09
CA GLY A 123 7.32 -6.24 9.83
C GLY A 123 6.36 -6.52 10.96
N GLN A 124 6.38 -5.67 11.97
CA GLN A 124 5.42 -5.67 13.08
C GLN A 124 4.70 -4.34 13.11
N ILE A 125 3.40 -4.38 13.35
CA ILE A 125 2.57 -3.19 13.44
C ILE A 125 1.91 -3.17 14.81
N ALA A 126 2.04 -2.06 15.53
CA ALA A 126 1.26 -1.82 16.73
C ALA A 126 -0.12 -1.32 16.34
N ILE A 127 -1.15 -1.99 16.79
CA ILE A 127 -2.55 -1.62 16.56
C ILE A 127 -3.23 -1.29 17.89
N PRO A 128 -4.18 -0.33 17.91
CA PRO A 128 -4.94 -0.07 19.12
C PRO A 128 -5.76 -1.30 19.53
N HIS A 129 -5.68 -1.65 20.80
CA HIS A 129 -6.47 -2.72 21.39
C HIS A 129 -7.44 -2.14 22.42
N PRO A 130 -8.73 -2.51 22.40
CA PRO A 130 -9.74 -1.89 23.26
C PRO A 130 -9.47 -2.02 24.77
N ARG A 131 -8.73 -3.06 25.19
CA ARG A 131 -8.50 -3.37 26.61
C ARG A 131 -7.02 -3.29 27.03
N LYS A 132 -6.08 -3.39 26.09
CA LYS A 132 -4.66 -3.54 26.39
C LYS A 132 -3.81 -2.35 25.94
N GLY A 133 -4.44 -1.27 25.45
CA GLY A 133 -3.76 -0.13 24.87
C GLY A 133 -3.24 -0.39 23.45
N LEU A 134 -2.15 -1.12 23.32
CA LEU A 134 -1.59 -1.50 22.00
C LEU A 134 -1.43 -3.00 21.91
N ASP A 135 -1.76 -3.54 20.78
CA ASP A 135 -1.45 -4.92 20.42
C ASP A 135 -0.48 -4.93 19.23
N THR A 136 0.15 -6.06 18.98
CA THR A 136 1.12 -6.19 17.89
C THR A 136 0.57 -7.17 16.86
N LEU A 137 0.35 -6.67 15.65
CA LEU A 137 0.08 -7.51 14.51
C LEU A 137 1.42 -7.88 13.87
N ARG A 138 1.79 -9.15 14.00
CA ARG A 138 2.97 -9.69 13.35
C ARG A 138 2.58 -10.21 11.98
N HIS A 139 3.11 -9.58 10.95
CA HIS A 139 2.98 -10.04 9.59
C HIS A 139 4.22 -10.84 9.22
N GLU A 140 4.05 -12.13 9.06
CA GLU A 140 5.08 -13.00 8.53
C GLU A 140 4.69 -13.37 7.09
N MET A 141 5.59 -13.20 6.16
CA MET A 141 5.42 -13.84 4.85
C MET A 141 5.56 -15.35 5.04
N ARG A 142 4.44 -16.02 5.17
CA ARG A 142 4.41 -17.46 5.25
C ARG A 142 4.57 -18.06 3.86
N THR A 143 5.09 -19.26 3.81
CA THR A 143 5.06 -20.08 2.60
C THR A 143 3.61 -20.11 2.09
N GLY A 144 3.36 -19.59 0.90
CA GLY A 144 2.02 -19.46 0.33
C GLY A 144 1.43 -18.06 0.34
N GLU A 145 1.96 -17.10 1.10
CA GLU A 145 1.47 -15.70 1.03
C GLU A 145 1.99 -14.96 -0.20
N ALA A 146 3.06 -15.47 -0.80
CA ALA A 146 3.51 -15.04 -2.11
C ALA A 146 2.89 -15.88 -3.24
N ASP A 147 1.99 -16.82 -2.91
CA ASP A 147 1.32 -17.62 -3.93
C ASP A 147 0.50 -16.72 -4.86
N GLU A 148 0.53 -17.06 -6.13
CA GLU A 148 -0.19 -16.34 -7.18
C GLU A 148 0.31 -14.91 -7.42
N VAL A 149 1.46 -14.50 -6.84
CA VAL A 149 2.05 -13.20 -7.17
C VAL A 149 2.67 -13.27 -8.56
N ASN A 150 2.30 -12.35 -9.42
CA ASN A 150 2.90 -12.24 -10.73
C ASN A 150 4.03 -11.20 -10.73
N PHE A 151 5.27 -11.67 -10.90
CA PHE A 151 6.47 -10.81 -11.03
C PHE A 151 7.01 -10.79 -12.47
N SER A 152 6.22 -11.20 -13.46
CA SER A 152 6.68 -11.32 -14.85
C SER A 152 7.24 -9.99 -15.36
N GLY A 153 8.53 -9.97 -15.73
CA GLY A 153 9.19 -8.77 -16.21
C GLY A 153 9.49 -7.71 -15.15
N ALA A 154 9.28 -8.01 -13.86
CA ALA A 154 9.59 -7.08 -12.77
C ALA A 154 11.11 -6.98 -12.56
N THR A 155 11.57 -5.79 -12.15
CA THR A 155 12.94 -5.54 -11.73
C THR A 155 13.02 -5.63 -10.21
N LEU A 156 13.91 -6.47 -9.69
CA LEU A 156 13.99 -6.81 -8.26
C LEU A 156 15.31 -6.40 -7.59
N ASP A 157 16.24 -5.83 -8.29
CA ASP A 157 17.58 -5.48 -7.80
C ASP A 157 17.60 -4.28 -6.86
#